data_4857fab3daff0072e00bb02ec33367e5
#
_entry.id   4857fab3daff0072e00bb02ec33367e5
#
_cell.length_a   1.000
_cell.length_b   1.000
_cell.length_c   1.000
_cell.angle_alpha   90.00
_cell.angle_beta   90.00
_cell.angle_gamma   90.00
#
_symmetry.space_group_name_H-M   'P 1'
#
loop_
_entity.id
_entity.type
_entity.pdbx_description
1 polymer ?
#
loop_
_entity_poly.entity_id
_entity_poly.type
_entity_poly.pdbx_seq_one_letter_code
_entity_poly.pdbx_strand_id
1 'polypeptide(L)'
;MKWKCEARADHLDDEICELMAEAGCERVKIGFESGSDRILKQIQKLETKAEMFKGAEMLKKAGVPFSAYFMAGFPGETDDDVRQTIDFAKEIEADYYSLSVLAPYYGTELYKQLIANGYALDKQPWEYFFHQSPKPMVNDKISKKILEEYLSLSELNSVNKKGLGYI
;
A
#
# COMPACT_ATOMS: atom_id res chain seq x y z
N MET A 1 -17.30 17.40 -14.11
CA MET A 1 -17.37 17.15 -12.64
C MET A 1 -16.04 16.54 -12.23
N LYS A 2 -15.48 16.93 -11.08
CA LYS A 2 -14.23 16.33 -10.58
C LYS A 2 -14.55 15.25 -9.56
N TRP A 3 -13.88 14.10 -9.65
CA TRP A 3 -14.15 12.94 -8.79
C TRP A 3 -12.90 12.10 -8.55
N LYS A 4 -12.96 11.21 -7.57
CA LYS A 4 -11.91 10.27 -7.20
C LYS A 4 -12.54 8.91 -6.96
N CYS A 5 -11.79 7.83 -7.20
CA CYS A 5 -12.25 6.47 -6.94
C CYS A 5 -11.16 5.60 -6.33
N GLU A 6 -11.56 4.41 -5.93
CA GLU A 6 -10.69 3.30 -5.58
C GLU A 6 -10.87 2.22 -6.63
N ALA A 7 -9.77 1.60 -7.06
CA ALA A 7 -9.78 0.55 -8.06
C ALA A 7 -8.73 -0.52 -7.75
N ARG A 8 -8.94 -1.70 -8.31
CA ARG A 8 -7.91 -2.74 -8.41
C ARG A 8 -7.13 -2.52 -9.70
N ALA A 9 -5.81 -2.75 -9.66
CA ALA A 9 -4.97 -2.53 -10.82
C ALA A 9 -5.27 -3.51 -11.98
N ASP A 10 -5.63 -4.76 -11.66
CA ASP A 10 -5.99 -5.80 -12.62
C ASP A 10 -7.34 -5.58 -13.33
N HIS A 11 -8.16 -4.64 -12.86
CA HIS A 11 -9.42 -4.24 -13.49
C HIS A 11 -9.28 -3.02 -14.41
N LEU A 12 -8.08 -2.48 -14.55
CA LEU A 12 -7.80 -1.34 -15.42
C LEU A 12 -7.39 -1.83 -16.81
N ASP A 13 -7.86 -1.14 -17.82
CA ASP A 13 -7.42 -1.23 -19.20
C ASP A 13 -7.25 0.17 -19.81
N ASP A 14 -6.71 0.24 -21.01
CA ASP A 14 -6.45 1.52 -21.70
C ASP A 14 -7.77 2.31 -21.88
N GLU A 15 -8.85 1.64 -22.29
CA GLU A 15 -10.15 2.28 -22.57
C GLU A 15 -10.75 2.88 -21.28
N ILE A 16 -10.76 2.12 -20.19
CA ILE A 16 -11.25 2.59 -18.88
C ILE A 16 -10.42 3.78 -18.40
N CYS A 17 -9.10 3.73 -18.50
CA CYS A 17 -8.23 4.82 -18.07
C CYS A 17 -8.44 6.09 -18.90
N GLU A 18 -8.61 5.98 -20.22
CA GLU A 18 -8.93 7.11 -21.11
C GLU A 18 -10.30 7.73 -20.76
N LEU A 19 -11.33 6.91 -20.56
CA LEU A 19 -12.65 7.36 -20.13
C LEU A 19 -12.64 8.04 -18.76
N MET A 20 -11.82 7.54 -17.82
CA MET A 20 -11.62 8.18 -16.51
C MET A 20 -11.03 9.59 -16.67
N ALA A 21 -10.03 9.75 -17.53
CA ALA A 21 -9.42 11.05 -17.82
C ALA A 21 -10.44 12.04 -18.41
N GLU A 22 -11.16 11.62 -19.45
CA GLU A 22 -12.21 12.41 -20.11
C GLU A 22 -13.34 12.82 -19.16
N ALA A 23 -13.73 11.90 -18.28
CA ALA A 23 -14.79 12.14 -17.28
C ALA A 23 -14.35 13.03 -16.10
N GLY A 24 -13.07 13.45 -16.05
CA GLY A 24 -12.53 14.35 -15.02
C GLY A 24 -12.15 13.63 -13.71
N CYS A 25 -11.66 12.39 -13.80
CA CYS A 25 -11.08 11.71 -12.66
C CYS A 25 -9.79 12.43 -12.22
N GLU A 26 -9.78 12.92 -10.98
CA GLU A 26 -8.61 13.62 -10.44
C GLU A 26 -7.60 12.68 -9.80
N ARG A 27 -8.04 11.50 -9.38
CA ARG A 27 -7.16 10.52 -8.72
C ARG A 27 -7.82 9.15 -8.58
N VAL A 28 -7.06 8.12 -8.89
CA VAL A 28 -7.40 6.72 -8.56
C VAL A 28 -6.57 6.28 -7.36
N LYS A 29 -7.18 5.64 -6.37
CA LYS A 29 -6.48 5.03 -5.24
C LYS A 29 -6.36 3.53 -5.48
N ILE A 30 -5.15 2.99 -5.38
CA ILE A 30 -4.88 1.57 -5.64
C ILE A 30 -4.15 0.97 -4.46
N GLY A 31 -4.69 -0.13 -3.92
CA GLY A 31 -4.00 -0.96 -2.95
C GLY A 31 -3.02 -1.88 -3.66
N PHE A 32 -1.74 -1.58 -3.57
CA PHE A 32 -0.65 -2.46 -4.03
C PHE A 32 -0.26 -3.46 -2.94
N GLU A 33 -0.41 -3.06 -1.69
CA GLU A 33 -0.15 -3.79 -0.45
C GLU A 33 1.33 -4.15 -0.28
N SER A 34 1.93 -4.95 -1.16
CA SER A 34 3.32 -5.40 -1.08
C SER A 34 3.96 -5.55 -2.47
N GLY A 35 5.26 -5.40 -2.54
CA GLY A 35 6.06 -5.75 -3.72
C GLY A 35 6.62 -7.18 -3.67
N SER A 36 6.32 -7.94 -2.62
CA SER A 36 6.70 -9.35 -2.48
C SER A 36 5.56 -10.27 -2.90
N ASP A 37 5.78 -11.06 -3.96
CA ASP A 37 4.80 -12.06 -4.43
C ASP A 37 4.44 -13.06 -3.32
N ARG A 38 5.40 -13.38 -2.44
CA ARG A 38 5.15 -14.25 -1.28
C ARG A 38 4.13 -13.64 -0.34
N ILE A 39 4.26 -12.36 -0.02
CA ILE A 39 3.33 -11.64 0.85
C ILE A 39 1.98 -11.46 0.15
N LEU A 40 1.96 -11.06 -1.13
CA LEU A 40 0.73 -10.92 -1.91
C LEU A 40 -0.08 -12.23 -1.91
N LYS A 41 0.59 -13.37 -2.11
CA LYS A 41 -0.05 -14.69 -2.01
C LYS A 41 -0.57 -14.99 -0.61
N GLN A 42 0.19 -14.67 0.44
CA GLN A 42 -0.20 -14.88 1.84
C GLN A 42 -1.46 -14.10 2.22
N ILE A 43 -1.59 -12.85 1.77
CA ILE A 43 -2.75 -12.00 2.04
C ILE A 43 -3.89 -12.21 1.04
N GLN A 44 -3.76 -13.16 0.13
CA GLN A 44 -4.75 -13.50 -0.90
C GLN A 44 -5.12 -12.29 -1.77
N LYS A 45 -4.13 -11.47 -2.14
CA LYS A 45 -4.36 -10.25 -2.94
C LYS A 45 -4.94 -10.58 -4.33
N LEU A 46 -4.66 -11.76 -4.87
CA LEU A 46 -5.14 -12.25 -6.18
C LEU A 46 -4.72 -11.36 -7.37
N GLU A 47 -3.71 -10.54 -7.19
CA GLU A 47 -3.05 -9.74 -8.22
C GLU A 47 -1.56 -10.04 -8.17
N THR A 48 -0.95 -10.13 -9.32
CA THR A 48 0.51 -10.25 -9.44
C THR A 48 1.15 -8.88 -9.49
N LYS A 49 2.41 -8.78 -9.10
CA LYS A 49 3.23 -7.56 -9.25
C LYS A 49 3.21 -7.03 -10.70
N ALA A 50 3.26 -7.93 -11.70
CA ALA A 50 3.24 -7.55 -13.12
C ALA A 50 1.90 -6.93 -13.54
N GLU A 51 0.76 -7.46 -13.09
CA GLU A 51 -0.56 -6.88 -13.34
C GLU A 51 -0.71 -5.52 -12.69
N MET A 52 -0.26 -5.40 -11.44
CA MET A 52 -0.27 -4.12 -10.72
C MET A 52 0.59 -3.06 -11.41
N PHE A 53 1.79 -3.42 -11.88
CA PHE A 53 2.66 -2.52 -12.63
C PHE A 53 1.98 -2.06 -13.94
N LYS A 54 1.40 -2.99 -14.69
CA LYS A 54 0.67 -2.68 -15.93
C LYS A 54 -0.48 -1.71 -15.68
N GLY A 55 -1.26 -1.90 -14.61
CA GLY A 55 -2.35 -0.97 -14.24
C GLY A 55 -1.83 0.45 -13.96
N ALA A 56 -0.72 0.57 -13.22
CA ALA A 56 -0.07 1.86 -12.98
C ALA A 56 0.38 2.55 -14.28
N GLU A 57 0.99 1.80 -15.21
CA GLU A 57 1.42 2.33 -16.51
C GLU A 57 0.25 2.81 -17.38
N MET A 58 -0.90 2.10 -17.35
CA MET A 58 -2.10 2.53 -18.08
C MET A 58 -2.66 3.86 -17.54
N LEU A 59 -2.68 4.05 -16.22
CA LEU A 59 -3.07 5.33 -15.62
C LEU A 59 -2.11 6.47 -15.99
N LYS A 60 -0.80 6.22 -15.94
CA LYS A 60 0.20 7.22 -16.36
C LYS A 60 0.01 7.61 -17.83
N LYS A 61 -0.16 6.63 -18.72
CA LYS A 61 -0.38 6.85 -20.15
C LYS A 61 -1.63 7.71 -20.41
N ALA A 62 -2.70 7.47 -19.67
CA ALA A 62 -3.94 8.25 -19.77
C ALA A 62 -3.87 9.61 -19.05
N GLY A 63 -2.79 9.92 -18.34
CA GLY A 63 -2.63 11.15 -17.57
C GLY A 63 -3.54 11.22 -16.32
N VAL A 64 -3.98 10.09 -15.80
CA VAL A 64 -4.80 10.01 -14.60
C VAL A 64 -3.89 9.82 -13.37
N PRO A 65 -3.81 10.80 -12.45
CA PRO A 65 -3.01 10.67 -11.24
C PRO A 65 -3.48 9.52 -10.36
N PHE A 66 -2.55 8.84 -9.70
CA PHE A 66 -2.92 7.77 -8.77
C PHE A 66 -2.15 7.79 -7.45
N SER A 67 -2.80 7.26 -6.42
CA SER A 67 -2.21 7.04 -5.11
C SER A 67 -1.95 5.55 -4.91
N ALA A 68 -0.72 5.21 -4.53
CA ALA A 68 -0.32 3.85 -4.21
C ALA A 68 -0.37 3.62 -2.69
N TYR A 69 -1.12 2.59 -2.29
CA TYR A 69 -1.26 2.17 -0.90
C TYR A 69 -0.43 0.92 -0.68
N PHE A 70 0.48 0.99 0.29
CA PHE A 70 1.33 -0.13 0.71
C PHE A 70 1.18 -0.39 2.20
N MET A 71 1.40 -1.63 2.58
CA MET A 71 1.40 -2.07 3.98
C MET A 71 2.62 -2.95 4.24
N ALA A 72 3.23 -2.78 5.41
CA ALA A 72 4.30 -3.64 5.93
C ALA A 72 3.93 -4.17 7.32
N GLY A 73 4.65 -5.17 7.80
CA GLY A 73 4.41 -5.73 9.14
C GLY A 73 3.52 -6.96 9.13
N PHE A 74 3.31 -7.61 8.00
CA PHE A 74 2.56 -8.86 7.92
C PHE A 74 3.25 -9.97 8.72
N PRO A 75 2.48 -10.92 9.33
CA PRO A 75 3.06 -12.06 10.03
C PRO A 75 4.06 -12.81 9.16
N GLY A 76 5.29 -12.97 9.66
CA GLY A 76 6.36 -13.67 8.94
C GLY A 76 6.99 -12.93 7.75
N GLU A 77 6.62 -11.68 7.50
CA GLU A 77 7.31 -10.81 6.55
C GLU A 77 8.74 -10.54 7.01
N THR A 78 9.67 -10.46 6.09
CA THR A 78 11.11 -10.29 6.35
C THR A 78 11.62 -8.96 5.80
N ASP A 79 12.84 -8.58 6.18
CA ASP A 79 13.52 -7.40 5.61
C ASP A 79 13.61 -7.45 4.08
N ASP A 80 13.80 -8.66 3.50
CA ASP A 80 13.85 -8.84 2.04
C ASP A 80 12.49 -8.58 1.38
N ASP A 81 11.39 -9.02 1.99
CA ASP A 81 10.04 -8.73 1.49
C ASP A 81 9.73 -7.22 1.51
N VAL A 82 10.11 -6.55 2.60
CA VAL A 82 9.93 -5.09 2.71
C VAL A 82 10.83 -4.37 1.70
N ARG A 83 12.06 -4.86 1.46
CA ARG A 83 12.94 -4.34 0.42
C ARG A 83 12.29 -4.43 -0.96
N GLN A 84 11.73 -5.58 -1.32
CA GLN A 84 10.99 -5.75 -2.57
C GLN A 84 9.82 -4.77 -2.68
N THR A 85 9.14 -4.49 -1.57
CA THR A 85 8.05 -3.50 -1.53
C THR A 85 8.56 -2.08 -1.76
N ILE A 86 9.68 -1.70 -1.15
CA ILE A 86 10.33 -0.40 -1.34
C ILE A 86 10.75 -0.21 -2.81
N ASP A 87 11.39 -1.23 -3.40
CA ASP A 87 11.87 -1.17 -4.77
C ASP A 87 10.69 -1.08 -5.75
N PHE A 88 9.65 -1.86 -5.54
CA PHE A 88 8.42 -1.80 -6.33
C PHE A 88 7.71 -0.44 -6.21
N ALA A 89 7.61 0.12 -5.00
CA ALA A 89 7.03 1.43 -4.80
C ALA A 89 7.78 2.53 -5.59
N LYS A 90 9.11 2.45 -5.66
CA LYS A 90 9.91 3.37 -6.46
C LYS A 90 9.72 3.15 -7.96
N GLU A 91 9.58 1.90 -8.42
CA GLU A 91 9.41 1.53 -9.82
C GLU A 91 8.08 2.01 -10.41
N ILE A 92 6.98 1.96 -9.64
CA ILE A 92 5.65 2.39 -10.13
C ILE A 92 5.49 3.90 -10.24
N GLU A 93 6.34 4.70 -9.59
CA GLU A 93 6.35 6.18 -9.69
C GLU A 93 4.97 6.81 -9.47
N ALA A 94 4.27 6.44 -8.41
CA ALA A 94 2.96 6.99 -8.07
C ALA A 94 3.02 8.48 -7.72
N ASP A 95 1.94 9.21 -7.96
CA ASP A 95 1.84 10.64 -7.58
C ASP A 95 1.76 10.84 -6.07
N TYR A 96 1.26 9.83 -5.35
CA TYR A 96 1.15 9.85 -3.89
C TYR A 96 1.30 8.45 -3.32
N TYR A 97 2.03 8.35 -2.20
CA TYR A 97 2.23 7.10 -1.44
C TYR A 97 1.53 7.18 -0.09
N SER A 98 0.71 6.19 0.20
CA SER A 98 0.15 5.95 1.53
C SER A 98 0.75 4.69 2.11
N LEU A 99 1.49 4.83 3.19
CA LEU A 99 2.26 3.75 3.81
C LEU A 99 1.66 3.43 5.17
N SER A 100 1.35 2.16 5.36
CA SER A 100 0.76 1.66 6.60
C SER A 100 1.62 0.55 7.20
N VAL A 101 1.57 0.44 8.51
CA VAL A 101 2.06 -0.73 9.24
C VAL A 101 0.85 -1.52 9.73
N LEU A 102 0.88 -2.83 9.54
CA LEU A 102 -0.25 -3.70 9.88
C LEU A 102 -0.63 -3.54 11.36
N ALA A 103 -1.86 -3.10 11.57
CA ALA A 103 -2.50 -3.06 12.87
C ALA A 103 -3.73 -3.97 12.84
N PRO A 104 -3.70 -5.14 13.50
CA PRO A 104 -4.82 -6.08 13.50
C PRO A 104 -5.93 -5.54 14.39
N TYR A 105 -6.95 -4.94 13.79
CA TYR A 105 -8.06 -4.34 14.52
C TYR A 105 -8.91 -5.37 15.26
N TYR A 106 -9.34 -5.00 16.46
CA TYR A 106 -10.21 -5.82 17.31
C TYR A 106 -11.47 -6.29 16.56
N GLY A 107 -11.82 -7.55 16.73
CA GLY A 107 -13.00 -8.16 16.12
C GLY A 107 -12.79 -8.69 14.69
N THR A 108 -11.68 -8.37 14.03
CA THR A 108 -11.36 -8.93 12.71
C THR A 108 -10.94 -10.40 12.81
N GLU A 109 -11.07 -11.13 11.72
CA GLU A 109 -10.62 -12.52 11.64
C GLU A 109 -9.11 -12.65 11.89
N LEU A 110 -8.33 -11.74 11.31
CA LEU A 110 -6.89 -11.68 11.53
C LEU A 110 -6.55 -11.50 13.04
N TYR A 111 -7.26 -10.61 13.74
CA TYR A 111 -7.07 -10.42 15.17
C TYR A 111 -7.31 -11.73 15.95
N LYS A 112 -8.40 -12.43 15.68
CA LYS A 112 -8.73 -13.71 16.30
C LYS A 112 -7.67 -14.78 16.04
N GLN A 113 -7.24 -14.91 14.80
CA GLN A 113 -6.19 -15.85 14.42
C GLN A 113 -4.86 -15.56 15.12
N LEU A 114 -4.49 -14.30 15.24
CA LEU A 114 -3.26 -13.89 15.93
C LEU A 114 -3.33 -14.19 17.43
N ILE A 115 -4.44 -13.91 18.10
CA ILE A 115 -4.66 -14.30 19.52
C ILE A 115 -4.56 -15.83 19.67
N ALA A 116 -5.20 -16.59 18.79
CA ALA A 116 -5.15 -18.06 18.81
C ALA A 116 -3.73 -18.60 18.61
N ASN A 117 -2.88 -17.87 17.89
CA ASN A 117 -1.47 -18.19 17.66
C ASN A 117 -0.54 -17.63 18.76
N GLY A 118 -1.09 -17.12 19.87
CA GLY A 118 -0.32 -16.71 21.04
C GLY A 118 0.20 -15.27 21.04
N TYR A 119 -0.23 -14.43 20.07
CA TYR A 119 0.10 -13.01 20.10
C TYR A 119 -0.70 -12.30 21.20
N ALA A 120 -0.02 -11.58 22.07
CA ALA A 120 -0.63 -10.88 23.21
C ALA A 120 -1.23 -9.51 22.79
N LEU A 121 -2.08 -9.48 21.78
CA LEU A 121 -2.68 -8.25 21.26
C LEU A 121 -3.65 -7.60 22.26
N ASP A 122 -4.33 -8.38 23.04
CA ASP A 122 -5.25 -7.95 24.11
C ASP A 122 -4.56 -7.19 25.26
N LYS A 123 -3.23 -7.33 25.35
CA LYS A 123 -2.38 -6.63 26.34
C LYS A 123 -1.69 -5.39 25.77
N GLN A 124 -1.89 -5.10 24.48
CA GLN A 124 -1.26 -3.93 23.86
C GLN A 124 -2.08 -2.66 24.12
N PRO A 125 -1.42 -1.52 24.37
CA PRO A 125 -2.08 -0.23 24.49
C PRO A 125 -2.84 0.14 23.20
N TRP A 126 -3.96 0.83 23.35
CA TRP A 126 -4.82 1.25 22.24
C TRP A 126 -4.09 2.08 21.19
N GLU A 127 -3.15 2.92 21.58
CA GLU A 127 -2.34 3.75 20.70
C GLU A 127 -1.47 2.96 19.72
N TYR A 128 -1.27 1.66 19.94
CA TYR A 128 -0.56 0.82 18.97
C TYR A 128 -1.46 0.29 17.83
N PHE A 129 -2.78 0.36 18.01
CA PHE A 129 -3.73 -0.04 16.95
C PHE A 129 -3.96 1.08 15.94
N PHE A 130 -2.88 1.63 15.42
CA PHE A 130 -2.89 2.72 14.47
C PHE A 130 -2.06 2.33 13.23
N HIS A 131 -2.67 2.43 12.06
CA HIS A 131 -2.08 1.99 10.79
C HIS A 131 -0.80 2.73 10.36
N GLN A 132 -0.47 3.83 10.98
CA GLN A 132 0.78 4.57 10.81
C GLN A 132 1.73 4.39 12.00
N SER A 133 1.49 3.39 12.86
CA SER A 133 2.40 3.07 13.96
C SER A 133 3.78 2.71 13.41
N PRO A 134 4.86 3.29 13.93
CA PRO A 134 6.21 2.94 13.51
C PRO A 134 6.67 1.57 14.04
N LYS A 135 5.82 0.88 14.80
CA LYS A 135 6.14 -0.40 15.44
C LYS A 135 5.21 -1.49 14.93
N PRO A 136 5.75 -2.52 14.25
CA PRO A 136 4.96 -3.69 13.87
C PRO A 136 4.47 -4.42 15.13
N MET A 137 3.17 -4.70 15.18
CA MET A 137 2.56 -5.36 16.34
C MET A 137 2.70 -6.88 16.31
N VAL A 138 2.84 -7.45 15.13
CA VAL A 138 2.74 -8.90 14.88
C VAL A 138 3.92 -9.45 14.12
N ASN A 139 4.98 -8.67 13.97
CA ASN A 139 6.18 -9.07 13.25
C ASN A 139 7.43 -8.60 13.98
N ASP A 140 8.29 -9.55 14.35
CA ASP A 140 9.58 -9.35 15.01
C ASP A 140 10.78 -9.57 14.06
N LYS A 141 10.52 -9.92 12.78
CA LYS A 141 11.54 -10.23 11.78
C LYS A 141 11.94 -9.04 10.93
N ILE A 142 11.18 -7.95 11.00
CA ILE A 142 11.47 -6.71 10.29
C ILE A 142 12.38 -5.86 11.17
N SER A 143 13.57 -5.52 10.65
CA SER A 143 14.48 -4.63 11.33
C SER A 143 13.94 -3.20 11.37
N LYS A 144 14.26 -2.49 12.45
CA LYS A 144 13.91 -1.07 12.57
C LYS A 144 14.41 -0.25 11.38
N LYS A 145 15.63 -0.55 10.90
CA LYS A 145 16.25 0.15 9.77
C LYS A 145 15.42 0.05 8.49
N ILE A 146 14.97 -1.16 8.11
CA ILE A 146 14.21 -1.33 6.88
C ILE A 146 12.81 -0.72 7.00
N LEU A 147 12.22 -0.76 8.19
CA LEU A 147 10.92 -0.13 8.43
C LEU A 147 11.00 1.40 8.34
N GLU A 148 12.05 2.01 8.88
CA GLU A 148 12.31 3.45 8.74
C GLU A 148 12.49 3.83 7.27
N GLU A 149 13.25 3.04 6.49
CA GLU A 149 13.41 3.26 5.06
C GLU A 149 12.07 3.12 4.31
N TYR A 150 11.26 2.11 4.63
CA TYR A 150 9.92 1.96 4.07
C TYR A 150 9.05 3.19 4.35
N LEU A 151 8.99 3.66 5.58
CA LEU A 151 8.20 4.83 5.96
C LEU A 151 8.70 6.13 5.31
N SER A 152 10.00 6.24 5.02
CA SER A 152 10.59 7.40 4.35
C SER A 152 10.12 7.57 2.90
N LEU A 153 9.54 6.54 2.26
CA LEU A 153 8.90 6.67 0.95
C LEU A 153 7.82 7.76 0.94
N SER A 154 7.23 8.09 2.09
CA SER A 154 6.27 9.20 2.21
C SER A 154 6.89 10.56 1.87
N GLU A 155 8.22 10.70 1.94
CA GLU A 155 8.93 11.91 1.54
C GLU A 155 8.84 12.16 0.03
N LEU A 156 8.64 11.11 -0.79
CA LEU A 156 8.40 11.24 -2.23
C LEU A 156 7.15 12.08 -2.52
N ASN A 157 6.17 12.08 -1.60
CA ASN A 157 4.98 12.93 -1.71
C ASN A 157 5.31 14.43 -1.73
N SER A 158 6.41 14.85 -1.11
CA SER A 158 6.82 16.26 -1.07
C SER A 158 7.46 16.74 -2.37
N VAL A 159 8.07 15.83 -3.12
CA VAL A 159 8.71 16.11 -4.41
C VAL A 159 7.64 16.31 -5.49
N ASN A 160 6.56 15.53 -5.44
CA ASN A 160 5.45 15.59 -6.39
C ASN A 160 4.46 16.74 -6.11
N LYS A 161 4.53 17.38 -4.94
CA LYS A 161 3.64 18.51 -4.56
C LYS A 161 3.78 19.79 -5.39
N LYS A 162 4.80 19.93 -6.24
CA LYS A 162 4.97 21.14 -7.07
C LYS A 162 3.94 21.29 -8.18
N GLY A 163 3.02 20.32 -8.39
CA GLY A 163 1.99 20.34 -9.44
C GLY A 163 0.54 20.25 -8.98
N LEU A 164 0.27 19.85 -7.74
CA LEU A 164 -1.11 19.63 -7.27
C LEU A 164 -1.42 20.58 -6.11
N GLY A 165 -2.07 21.72 -6.45
CA GLY A 165 -2.64 22.59 -5.44
C GLY A 165 -3.63 21.82 -4.54
N TYR A 166 -3.31 21.70 -3.26
CA TYR A 166 -4.27 21.29 -2.26
C TYR A 166 -5.14 22.50 -1.91
N ILE A 167 -6.41 22.44 -2.25
CA ILE A 167 -7.48 23.13 -1.53
C ILE A 167 -8.21 22.06 -0.73
#